data_23f2e8a46cbd7231fdf6f3b3737e482d
#
_entry.id   23f2e8a46cbd7231fdf6f3b3737e482d
#
_cell.length_a   1.000
_cell.length_b   1.000
_cell.length_c   1.000
_cell.angle_alpha   90.00
_cell.angle_beta   90.00
_cell.angle_gamma   90.00
#
_symmetry.space_group_name_H-M   'P 1'
#
loop_
_entity.id
_entity.type
_entity.pdbx_description
1 polymer ?
#
loop_
_entity_poly.entity_id
_entity_poly.type
_entity_poly.pdbx_seq_one_letter_code
_entity_poly.pdbx_strand_id
1 'polypeptide(L)'
;MNGDRVPGGGPGRGQGGGPGAGSAGVPEGYDPYAFEPFAVTVDLAVLTLREERLHVLLVERGQEPYAGHWALPGGFVLPRESAERAARRELAEETGLSEATVAGLHLEQLRTYSEPDRDPRMRVVSVAFAALVPDAPEPRGGGDAAQARWMPYGKHGPLAFDHDRILADAHERVGAKLEYTCLATAFCPPEFTLGELRQVYETVWGVELDRPNFRRKVLATHGFVQAVEGPPRLTGGRGKPAALYRAGEATTLHPPLLRPEGRST
;
A
#
# COMPACT_ATOMS: atom_id res chain seq x y z
N MET A 1 -54.17 16.23 -51.97
CA MET A 1 -54.88 14.94 -52.03
C MET A 1 -54.30 14.13 -50.88
N ASN A 2 -55.09 14.10 -49.86
CA ASN A 2 -55.58 12.91 -49.14
C ASN A 2 -54.40 12.02 -48.56
N GLY A 3 -54.36 11.73 -47.37
CA GLY A 3 -55.31 11.53 -46.27
C GLY A 3 -54.78 10.43 -45.46
N ASP A 4 -54.83 10.57 -44.25
CA ASP A 4 -55.51 9.89 -43.17
C ASP A 4 -54.75 8.82 -42.36
N ARG A 5 -54.71 9.14 -41.08
CA ARG A 5 -55.15 8.36 -39.90
C ARG A 5 -54.19 7.36 -39.24
N VAL A 6 -53.94 7.75 -38.00
CA VAL A 6 -53.64 6.91 -36.82
C VAL A 6 -54.77 5.91 -36.54
N PRO A 7 -54.55 4.74 -35.92
CA PRO A 7 -54.59 4.60 -34.47
C PRO A 7 -53.54 3.61 -33.94
N GLY A 8 -52.99 3.71 -32.75
CA GLY A 8 -53.64 3.58 -31.44
C GLY A 8 -53.50 2.15 -30.94
N GLY A 9 -52.70 1.95 -29.87
CA GLY A 9 -52.59 0.66 -29.17
C GLY A 9 -51.45 0.61 -28.18
N GLY A 10 -51.56 1.14 -26.99
CA GLY A 10 -50.98 0.51 -25.81
C GLY A 10 -51.96 -0.60 -25.36
N PRO A 11 -51.65 -1.50 -24.51
CA PRO A 11 -51.10 -1.29 -23.14
C PRO A 11 -50.15 -2.42 -22.68
N GLY A 12 -49.51 -2.26 -21.58
CA GLY A 12 -48.79 -3.34 -20.95
C GLY A 12 -48.02 -2.89 -19.67
N ARG A 13 -48.80 -2.50 -18.66
CA ARG A 13 -48.25 -2.45 -17.28
C ARG A 13 -47.92 -3.89 -16.86
N GLY A 14 -46.59 -4.15 -16.68
CA GLY A 14 -46.10 -5.29 -15.92
C GLY A 14 -45.56 -4.82 -14.60
N GLN A 15 -46.37 -4.92 -13.55
CA GLN A 15 -45.91 -4.82 -12.17
C GLN A 15 -45.09 -6.07 -11.86
N GLY A 16 -43.85 -5.88 -11.51
CA GLY A 16 -42.95 -6.89 -10.92
C GLY A 16 -42.13 -6.22 -9.82
N GLY A 17 -42.76 -5.99 -8.67
CA GLY A 17 -42.07 -5.51 -7.46
C GLY A 17 -41.19 -6.60 -6.87
N GLY A 18 -39.88 -6.46 -6.98
CA GLY A 18 -38.94 -7.12 -6.08
C GLY A 18 -38.68 -6.22 -4.89
N PRO A 19 -38.40 -6.75 -3.65
CA PRO A 19 -38.22 -5.95 -2.46
C PRO A 19 -36.98 -5.07 -2.62
N GLY A 20 -37.19 -3.78 -2.63
CA GLY A 20 -36.14 -2.76 -2.71
C GLY A 20 -35.26 -2.80 -1.48
N ALA A 21 -33.95 -2.91 -1.72
CA ALA A 21 -32.96 -2.39 -0.78
C ALA A 21 -33.35 -0.92 -0.50
N GLY A 22 -33.61 -0.59 0.77
CA GLY A 22 -34.07 0.71 1.18
C GLY A 22 -33.19 1.81 0.61
N SER A 23 -33.70 2.56 -0.32
CA SER A 23 -33.15 3.87 -0.66
C SER A 23 -33.40 4.77 0.55
N ALA A 24 -32.35 5.06 1.31
CA ALA A 24 -32.36 6.23 2.18
C ALA A 24 -32.78 7.40 1.25
N GLY A 25 -33.97 7.96 1.49
CA GLY A 25 -34.60 8.87 0.55
C GLY A 25 -33.70 10.06 0.27
N VAL A 26 -33.35 10.24 -0.99
CA VAL A 26 -32.75 11.48 -1.46
C VAL A 26 -33.78 12.56 -1.18
N PRO A 27 -33.42 13.67 -0.51
CA PRO A 27 -34.37 14.76 -0.24
C PRO A 27 -35.02 15.24 -1.53
N GLU A 28 -36.31 15.59 -1.46
CA GLU A 28 -37.04 16.15 -2.60
C GLU A 28 -36.32 17.44 -3.06
N GLY A 29 -36.01 17.54 -4.35
CA GLY A 29 -35.28 18.68 -4.93
C GLY A 29 -33.74 18.62 -4.78
N TYR A 30 -33.18 17.55 -4.24
CA TYR A 30 -31.74 17.39 -4.22
C TYR A 30 -31.19 17.13 -5.62
N ASP A 31 -30.31 18.02 -6.10
CA ASP A 31 -29.59 17.87 -7.36
C ASP A 31 -28.12 17.52 -7.08
N PRO A 32 -27.67 16.29 -7.31
CA PRO A 32 -26.28 15.91 -7.13
C PRO A 32 -25.34 16.63 -8.09
N TYR A 33 -25.83 17.17 -9.21
CA TYR A 33 -25.03 17.89 -10.20
C TYR A 33 -24.91 19.38 -9.90
N ALA A 34 -25.57 19.88 -8.84
CA ALA A 34 -25.36 21.24 -8.35
C ALA A 34 -23.94 21.45 -7.77
N PHE A 35 -23.19 20.37 -7.52
CA PHE A 35 -21.81 20.41 -7.05
C PHE A 35 -20.87 20.00 -8.18
N GLU A 36 -19.74 20.71 -8.30
CA GLU A 36 -18.71 20.33 -9.26
C GLU A 36 -18.11 18.97 -8.89
N PRO A 37 -18.19 17.96 -9.78
CA PRO A 37 -17.65 16.63 -9.50
C PRO A 37 -16.12 16.67 -9.52
N PHE A 38 -15.50 15.88 -8.67
CA PHE A 38 -14.05 15.65 -8.68
C PHE A 38 -13.73 14.15 -8.64
N ALA A 39 -12.53 13.81 -9.07
CA ALA A 39 -12.10 12.41 -9.09
C ALA A 39 -11.50 11.99 -7.74
N VAL A 40 -11.66 10.70 -7.43
CA VAL A 40 -10.96 10.06 -6.33
C VAL A 40 -9.96 9.05 -6.92
N THR A 41 -8.71 9.13 -6.46
CA THR A 41 -7.65 8.18 -6.80
C THR A 41 -7.12 7.47 -5.56
N VAL A 42 -6.37 6.42 -5.77
CA VAL A 42 -5.48 5.84 -4.76
C VAL A 42 -4.05 5.96 -5.24
N ASP A 43 -3.12 6.22 -4.32
CA ASP A 43 -1.68 6.19 -4.55
C ASP A 43 -1.05 5.23 -3.53
N LEU A 44 -0.11 4.40 -3.98
CA LEU A 44 0.46 3.30 -3.20
C LEU A 44 1.97 3.50 -2.96
N ALA A 45 2.37 3.72 -1.74
CA ALA A 45 3.75 3.57 -1.33
C ALA A 45 4.03 2.09 -1.02
N VAL A 46 4.42 1.34 -2.06
CA VAL A 46 4.72 -0.10 -1.94
C VAL A 46 6.19 -0.26 -1.56
N LEU A 47 6.45 -0.80 -0.39
CA LEU A 47 7.78 -0.91 0.20
C LEU A 47 8.20 -2.37 0.34
N THR A 48 9.47 -2.63 0.09
CA THR A 48 10.11 -3.95 0.28
C THR A 48 11.56 -3.79 0.72
N LEU A 49 12.13 -4.85 1.29
CA LEU A 49 13.56 -4.93 1.54
C LEU A 49 14.25 -5.77 0.46
N ARG A 50 15.23 -5.18 -0.22
CA ARG A 50 16.07 -5.84 -1.22
C ARG A 50 17.52 -5.40 -1.01
N GLU A 51 18.46 -6.34 -1.10
CA GLU A 51 19.89 -6.03 -0.98
C GLU A 51 20.22 -5.18 0.26
N GLU A 52 19.60 -5.54 1.39
CA GLU A 52 19.76 -4.85 2.67
C GLU A 52 19.35 -3.36 2.65
N ARG A 53 18.50 -2.96 1.70
CA ARG A 53 18.00 -1.58 1.53
C ARG A 53 16.48 -1.55 1.40
N LEU A 54 15.90 -0.44 1.86
CA LEU A 54 14.50 -0.17 1.59
C LEU A 54 14.34 0.23 0.12
N HIS A 55 13.44 -0.44 -0.57
CA HIS A 55 13.06 -0.14 -1.95
C HIS A 55 11.59 0.24 -2.01
N VAL A 56 11.26 1.09 -2.95
CA VAL A 56 9.90 1.48 -3.30
C VAL A 56 9.61 1.04 -4.73
N LEU A 57 8.41 0.55 -4.98
CA LEU A 57 7.92 0.31 -6.33
C LEU A 57 7.55 1.64 -6.96
N LEU A 58 8.13 1.92 -8.11
CA LEU A 58 7.80 3.09 -8.91
C LEU A 58 7.45 2.67 -10.33
N VAL A 59 6.55 3.43 -10.94
CA VAL A 59 6.11 3.26 -12.32
C VAL A 59 6.52 4.48 -13.15
N GLU A 60 7.00 4.26 -14.36
CA GLU A 60 7.29 5.33 -15.30
C GLU A 60 6.00 5.72 -16.03
N ARG A 61 5.65 7.00 -15.99
CA ARG A 61 4.43 7.49 -16.63
C ARG A 61 4.58 7.51 -18.15
N GLY A 62 3.69 6.82 -18.83
CA GLY A 62 3.66 6.79 -20.31
C GLY A 62 2.96 7.99 -20.94
N GLN A 63 2.20 8.79 -20.16
CA GLN A 63 1.34 9.88 -20.66
C GLN A 63 1.47 11.16 -19.87
N GLU A 64 1.13 12.29 -20.50
CA GLU A 64 1.02 13.58 -19.83
C GLU A 64 -0.15 13.61 -18.81
N PRO A 65 -0.07 14.39 -17.74
CA PRO A 65 1.10 15.20 -17.33
C PRO A 65 2.23 14.31 -16.77
N TYR A 66 3.44 14.82 -16.80
CA TYR A 66 4.63 14.16 -16.28
C TYR A 66 5.05 12.89 -17.05
N ALA A 67 4.85 12.82 -18.37
CA ALA A 67 5.37 11.72 -19.19
C ALA A 67 6.88 11.53 -18.99
N GLY A 68 7.32 10.27 -18.81
CA GLY A 68 8.70 9.91 -18.53
C GLY A 68 9.18 10.15 -17.10
N HIS A 69 8.34 10.69 -16.20
CA HIS A 69 8.64 10.81 -14.77
C HIS A 69 8.22 9.55 -14.01
N TRP A 70 8.96 9.28 -12.94
CA TRP A 70 8.59 8.22 -12.01
C TRP A 70 7.44 8.68 -11.09
N ALA A 71 6.56 7.76 -10.76
CA ALA A 71 5.40 7.98 -9.92
C ALA A 71 5.18 6.78 -8.98
N LEU A 72 4.44 6.97 -7.91
CA LEU A 72 3.87 5.86 -7.16
C LEU A 72 2.84 5.14 -8.02
N PRO A 73 2.71 3.80 -7.89
CA PRO A 73 1.57 3.07 -8.45
C PRO A 73 0.25 3.64 -7.94
N GLY A 74 -0.77 3.59 -8.76
CA GLY A 74 -2.07 4.09 -8.36
C GLY A 74 -2.99 4.34 -9.55
N GLY A 75 -4.26 4.60 -9.24
CA GLY A 75 -5.27 4.82 -10.26
C GLY A 75 -6.57 5.38 -9.71
N PHE A 76 -7.52 5.54 -10.59
CA PHE A 76 -8.85 6.04 -10.24
C PHE A 76 -9.65 4.98 -9.49
N VAL A 77 -10.37 5.42 -8.45
CA VAL A 77 -11.38 4.59 -7.79
C VAL A 77 -12.57 4.43 -8.72
N LEU A 78 -12.93 3.19 -9.04
CA LEU A 78 -14.05 2.89 -9.93
C LEU A 78 -15.40 3.08 -9.23
N PRO A 79 -16.52 3.33 -9.97
CA PRO A 79 -17.79 3.69 -9.37
C PRO A 79 -18.40 2.70 -8.37
N ARG A 80 -17.92 1.44 -8.36
CA ARG A 80 -18.45 0.38 -7.50
C ARG A 80 -17.40 -0.28 -6.61
N GLU A 81 -16.28 0.38 -6.41
CA GLU A 81 -15.25 -0.10 -5.49
C GLU A 81 -14.97 0.91 -4.38
N SER A 82 -14.48 0.42 -3.24
CA SER A 82 -13.93 1.28 -2.20
C SER A 82 -12.48 1.65 -2.52
N ALA A 83 -11.95 2.71 -1.90
CA ALA A 83 -10.54 3.07 -2.04
C ALA A 83 -9.59 1.92 -1.66
N GLU A 84 -9.93 1.12 -0.62
CA GLU A 84 -9.12 -0.04 -0.25
C GLU A 84 -9.14 -1.14 -1.33
N ARG A 85 -10.28 -1.39 -1.97
CA ARG A 85 -10.37 -2.35 -3.09
C ARG A 85 -9.59 -1.86 -4.30
N ALA A 86 -9.70 -0.56 -4.64
CA ALA A 86 -8.88 0.06 -5.68
C ALA A 86 -7.39 -0.12 -5.39
N ALA A 87 -6.94 0.18 -4.16
CA ALA A 87 -5.55 0.02 -3.75
C ALA A 87 -5.07 -1.44 -3.89
N ARG A 88 -5.88 -2.43 -3.52
CA ARG A 88 -5.52 -3.86 -3.69
C ARG A 88 -5.48 -4.27 -5.16
N ARG A 89 -6.37 -3.77 -6.00
CA ARG A 89 -6.39 -4.02 -7.44
C ARG A 89 -5.12 -3.45 -8.08
N GLU A 90 -4.83 -2.18 -7.86
CA GLU A 90 -3.61 -1.52 -8.37
C GLU A 90 -2.34 -2.24 -7.90
N LEU A 91 -2.28 -2.64 -6.62
CA LEU A 91 -1.14 -3.40 -6.10
C LEU A 91 -0.96 -4.74 -6.83
N ALA A 92 -2.05 -5.47 -7.12
CA ALA A 92 -1.99 -6.72 -7.87
C ALA A 92 -1.53 -6.51 -9.31
N GLU A 93 -2.06 -5.49 -9.99
CA GLU A 93 -1.74 -5.15 -11.37
C GLU A 93 -0.27 -4.79 -11.52
N GLU A 94 0.26 -3.92 -10.66
CA GLU A 94 1.63 -3.41 -10.76
C GLU A 94 2.70 -4.40 -10.28
N THR A 95 2.38 -5.23 -9.26
CA THR A 95 3.33 -6.24 -8.76
C THR A 95 3.23 -7.57 -9.50
N GLY A 96 2.12 -7.84 -10.18
CA GLY A 96 1.80 -9.14 -10.75
C GLY A 96 1.50 -10.22 -9.71
N LEU A 97 1.28 -9.84 -8.46
CA LEU A 97 0.85 -10.76 -7.39
C LEU A 97 -0.61 -11.16 -7.57
N SER A 98 -0.95 -12.38 -7.16
CA SER A 98 -2.36 -12.82 -7.16
C SER A 98 -3.18 -12.05 -6.13
N GLU A 99 -4.48 -11.87 -6.37
CA GLU A 99 -5.41 -11.25 -5.42
C GLU A 99 -5.36 -11.92 -4.04
N ALA A 100 -5.24 -13.26 -3.99
CA ALA A 100 -5.13 -14.01 -2.75
C ALA A 100 -3.86 -13.64 -1.97
N THR A 101 -2.75 -13.44 -2.68
CA THR A 101 -1.49 -12.98 -2.05
C THR A 101 -1.63 -11.56 -1.54
N VAL A 102 -2.16 -10.65 -2.37
CA VAL A 102 -2.38 -9.23 -2.01
C VAL A 102 -3.31 -9.09 -0.80
N ALA A 103 -4.34 -9.96 -0.69
CA ALA A 103 -5.25 -9.95 0.46
C ALA A 103 -4.54 -10.22 1.80
N GLY A 104 -3.45 -10.99 1.78
CA GLY A 104 -2.65 -11.29 2.97
C GLY A 104 -1.56 -10.27 3.30
N LEU A 105 -1.29 -9.31 2.42
CA LEU A 105 -0.27 -8.29 2.65
C LEU A 105 -0.76 -7.21 3.61
N HIS A 106 0.20 -6.62 4.34
CA HIS A 106 -0.08 -5.40 5.09
C HIS A 106 -0.36 -4.26 4.12
N LEU A 107 -1.58 -3.76 4.17
CA LEU A 107 -2.04 -2.57 3.44
C LEU A 107 -2.71 -1.63 4.43
N GLU A 108 -2.22 -0.42 4.55
CA GLU A 108 -2.72 0.58 5.49
C GLU A 108 -2.95 1.91 4.81
N GLN A 109 -4.12 2.51 5.06
CA GLN A 109 -4.36 3.88 4.65
C GLN A 109 -3.46 4.84 5.43
N LEU A 110 -2.73 5.70 4.71
CA LEU A 110 -1.89 6.75 5.29
C LEU A 110 -2.74 7.96 5.66
N ARG A 111 -3.16 8.69 4.64
CA ARG A 111 -4.02 9.87 4.73
C ARG A 111 -4.57 10.24 3.35
N THR A 112 -5.42 11.24 3.32
CA THR A 112 -5.94 11.82 2.10
C THR A 112 -5.11 13.04 1.70
N TYR A 113 -4.77 13.14 0.41
CA TYR A 113 -4.08 14.26 -0.21
C TYR A 113 -5.07 14.99 -1.11
N SER A 114 -5.36 16.22 -0.77
CA SER A 114 -6.46 16.96 -1.37
C SER A 114 -6.13 18.42 -1.70
N GLU A 115 -4.85 18.73 -1.93
CA GLU A 115 -4.48 20.05 -2.40
C GLU A 115 -5.15 20.32 -3.76
N PRO A 116 -5.74 21.52 -3.97
CA PRO A 116 -6.50 21.80 -5.18
C PRO A 116 -5.75 21.55 -6.48
N ASP A 117 -4.48 21.89 -6.51
CA ASP A 117 -3.64 21.88 -7.71
C ASP A 117 -2.70 20.66 -7.77
N ARG A 118 -2.96 19.59 -6.97
CA ARG A 118 -2.11 18.41 -6.95
C ARG A 118 -2.06 17.68 -8.29
N ASP A 119 -3.12 17.78 -9.08
CA ASP A 119 -3.21 17.23 -10.44
C ASP A 119 -3.64 18.33 -11.40
N PRO A 120 -2.83 18.67 -12.41
CA PRO A 120 -3.16 19.77 -13.33
C PRO A 120 -4.29 19.45 -14.30
N ARG A 121 -4.75 18.23 -14.40
CA ARG A 121 -5.81 17.82 -15.33
C ARG A 121 -7.20 18.18 -14.83
N MET A 122 -7.43 18.00 -13.54
CA MET A 122 -8.72 18.21 -12.90
C MET A 122 -8.59 18.15 -11.37
N ARG A 123 -9.65 18.51 -10.67
CA ARG A 123 -9.72 18.34 -9.21
C ARG A 123 -9.66 16.85 -8.85
N VAL A 124 -8.61 16.46 -8.14
CA VAL A 124 -8.40 15.08 -7.69
C VAL A 124 -8.16 15.03 -6.18
N VAL A 125 -8.78 14.08 -5.51
CA VAL A 125 -8.50 13.73 -4.12
C VAL A 125 -7.92 12.31 -4.11
N SER A 126 -6.73 12.15 -3.57
CA SER A 126 -6.11 10.83 -3.45
C SER A 126 -6.17 10.30 -2.03
N VAL A 127 -6.56 9.05 -1.90
CA VAL A 127 -6.44 8.26 -0.68
C VAL A 127 -5.17 7.43 -0.80
N ALA A 128 -4.11 7.83 -0.07
CA ALA A 128 -2.84 7.12 -0.15
C ALA A 128 -2.76 5.95 0.83
N PHE A 129 -2.07 4.90 0.39
CA PHE A 129 -1.84 3.68 1.17
C PHE A 129 -0.35 3.35 1.23
N ALA A 130 0.08 2.73 2.33
CA ALA A 130 1.35 2.03 2.43
C ALA A 130 1.11 0.53 2.35
N ALA A 131 1.89 -0.15 1.51
CA ALA A 131 1.88 -1.60 1.39
C ALA A 131 3.28 -2.17 1.65
N LEU A 132 3.35 -3.27 2.39
CA LEU A 132 4.59 -3.98 2.65
C LEU A 132 4.57 -5.33 1.93
N VAL A 133 5.55 -5.56 1.07
CA VAL A 133 5.65 -6.77 0.26
C VAL A 133 6.97 -7.47 0.58
N PRO A 134 6.96 -8.55 1.39
CA PRO A 134 8.15 -9.35 1.64
C PRO A 134 8.54 -10.10 0.35
N ASP A 135 9.84 -10.29 0.14
CA ASP A 135 10.39 -11.05 -1.01
C ASP A 135 9.73 -10.66 -2.35
N ALA A 136 9.53 -9.36 -2.54
CA ALA A 136 8.79 -8.83 -3.69
C ALA A 136 9.37 -9.34 -5.02
N PRO A 137 8.54 -9.87 -5.93
CA PRO A 137 8.99 -10.28 -7.27
C PRO A 137 9.43 -9.08 -8.10
N GLU A 138 10.08 -9.34 -9.24
CA GLU A 138 10.28 -8.26 -10.22
C GLU A 138 8.91 -7.79 -10.73
N PRO A 139 8.68 -6.45 -10.75
CA PRO A 139 7.40 -5.91 -11.12
C PRO A 139 7.12 -6.16 -12.60
N ARG A 140 5.85 -6.30 -12.92
CA ARG A 140 5.39 -6.38 -14.30
C ARG A 140 4.79 -5.03 -14.64
N GLY A 141 5.43 -4.27 -15.50
CA GLY A 141 4.81 -3.06 -16.04
C GLY A 141 3.44 -3.42 -16.62
N GLY A 142 2.39 -2.74 -16.21
CA GLY A 142 1.02 -2.98 -16.63
C GLY A 142 0.27 -1.67 -16.89
N GLY A 143 -0.85 -1.73 -17.63
CA GLY A 143 -1.70 -0.58 -17.89
C GLY A 143 -1.02 0.55 -18.64
N ASP A 144 -1.16 1.78 -18.13
CA ASP A 144 -0.57 3.00 -18.71
C ASP A 144 0.91 3.24 -18.31
N ALA A 145 1.51 2.34 -17.53
CA ALA A 145 2.89 2.42 -17.10
C ALA A 145 3.84 1.90 -18.20
N ALA A 146 4.80 2.72 -18.63
CA ALA A 146 5.82 2.30 -19.59
C ALA A 146 6.77 1.26 -18.98
N GLN A 147 7.09 1.40 -17.70
CA GLN A 147 7.95 0.49 -16.94
C GLN A 147 7.57 0.54 -15.45
N ALA A 148 7.84 -0.56 -14.74
CA ALA A 148 7.78 -0.60 -13.28
C ALA A 148 9.12 -1.10 -12.73
N ARG A 149 9.60 -0.52 -11.63
CA ARG A 149 10.90 -0.87 -11.03
C ARG A 149 10.90 -0.73 -9.51
N TRP A 150 11.64 -1.60 -8.86
CA TRP A 150 12.06 -1.41 -7.49
C TRP A 150 13.25 -0.46 -7.44
N MET A 151 13.08 0.71 -6.81
CA MET A 151 14.15 1.70 -6.66
C MET A 151 14.53 1.86 -5.19
N PRO A 152 15.84 1.99 -4.88
CA PRO A 152 16.25 2.28 -3.51
C PRO A 152 15.63 3.60 -3.03
N TYR A 153 15.01 3.57 -1.84
CA TYR A 153 14.45 4.76 -1.20
C TYR A 153 15.50 5.87 -1.10
N GLY A 154 15.10 7.08 -1.46
CA GLY A 154 15.99 8.25 -1.49
C GLY A 154 16.95 8.33 -2.69
N LYS A 155 16.88 7.41 -3.68
CA LYS A 155 17.69 7.43 -4.91
C LYS A 155 16.88 7.45 -6.20
N HIS A 156 15.60 7.79 -6.12
CA HIS A 156 14.65 7.75 -7.24
C HIS A 156 14.57 9.06 -8.04
N GLY A 157 15.20 10.14 -7.56
CA GLY A 157 14.98 11.47 -8.13
C GLY A 157 13.58 12.02 -7.79
N PRO A 158 13.19 13.19 -8.34
CA PRO A 158 11.87 13.77 -8.14
C PRO A 158 10.76 12.90 -8.75
N LEU A 159 9.67 12.74 -8.04
CA LEU A 159 8.49 12.01 -8.49
C LEU A 159 7.47 12.95 -9.13
N ALA A 160 6.57 12.38 -9.93
CA ALA A 160 5.43 13.11 -10.48
C ALA A 160 4.47 13.54 -9.38
N PHE A 161 3.72 14.61 -9.62
CA PHE A 161 2.71 15.15 -8.70
C PHE A 161 3.28 15.49 -7.32
N ASP A 162 2.55 15.15 -6.27
CA ASP A 162 2.95 15.26 -4.86
C ASP A 162 3.44 13.92 -4.28
N HIS A 163 3.88 12.98 -5.15
CA HIS A 163 4.25 11.62 -4.75
C HIS A 163 5.49 11.54 -3.86
N ASP A 164 6.42 12.49 -3.97
CA ASP A 164 7.54 12.59 -3.00
C ASP A 164 7.05 12.78 -1.57
N ARG A 165 6.01 13.61 -1.38
CA ARG A 165 5.40 13.85 -0.07
C ARG A 165 4.69 12.61 0.44
N ILE A 166 3.94 11.91 -0.42
CA ILE A 166 3.26 10.66 -0.05
C ILE A 166 4.27 9.61 0.39
N LEU A 167 5.35 9.46 -0.37
CA LEU A 167 6.42 8.50 -0.06
C LEU A 167 7.14 8.82 1.25
N ALA A 168 7.44 10.09 1.51
CA ALA A 168 8.04 10.53 2.77
C ALA A 168 7.12 10.27 3.97
N ASP A 169 5.83 10.58 3.86
CA ASP A 169 4.83 10.33 4.90
C ASP A 169 4.66 8.81 5.16
N ALA A 170 4.76 7.98 4.11
CA ALA A 170 4.72 6.53 4.23
C ALA A 170 5.93 5.97 4.99
N HIS A 171 7.13 6.43 4.63
CA HIS A 171 8.37 6.03 5.30
C HIS A 171 8.35 6.38 6.80
N GLU A 172 7.95 7.62 7.14
CA GLU A 172 7.85 8.04 8.53
C GLU A 172 6.78 7.24 9.30
N ARG A 173 5.62 6.98 8.68
CA ARG A 173 4.56 6.17 9.28
C ARG A 173 5.04 4.76 9.59
N VAL A 174 5.70 4.10 8.64
CA VAL A 174 6.27 2.76 8.83
C VAL A 174 7.34 2.80 9.93
N GLY A 175 8.26 3.76 9.88
CA GLY A 175 9.30 3.93 10.89
C GLY A 175 8.74 4.08 12.32
N ALA A 176 7.74 4.94 12.49
CA ALA A 176 7.07 5.13 13.78
C ALA A 176 6.35 3.87 14.26
N LYS A 177 5.68 3.15 13.35
CA LYS A 177 4.97 1.91 13.72
C LYS A 177 5.89 0.78 14.15
N LEU A 178 7.10 0.69 13.63
CA LEU A 178 8.07 -0.31 14.06
C LEU A 178 8.40 -0.19 15.56
N GLU A 179 8.24 0.98 16.17
CA GLU A 179 8.50 1.16 17.59
C GLU A 179 7.50 0.45 18.50
N TYR A 180 6.23 0.43 18.08
CA TYR A 180 5.11 0.06 18.96
C TYR A 180 4.32 -1.15 18.48
N THR A 181 4.59 -1.66 17.26
CA THR A 181 3.84 -2.76 16.66
C THR A 181 4.77 -3.86 16.13
N CYS A 182 4.17 -5.02 15.83
CA CYS A 182 4.90 -6.13 15.21
C CYS A 182 5.10 -5.98 13.70
N LEU A 183 4.88 -4.78 13.13
CA LEU A 183 4.91 -4.51 11.70
C LEU A 183 6.21 -4.94 11.02
N ALA A 184 7.35 -4.92 11.75
CA ALA A 184 8.64 -5.36 11.22
C ALA A 184 8.59 -6.79 10.64
N THR A 185 7.76 -7.67 11.20
CA THR A 185 7.63 -9.06 10.71
C THR A 185 6.96 -9.14 9.34
N ALA A 186 6.19 -8.10 8.93
CA ALA A 186 5.59 -8.03 7.60
C ALA A 186 6.60 -7.78 6.47
N PHE A 187 7.83 -7.41 6.80
CA PHE A 187 8.95 -7.35 5.85
C PHE A 187 9.75 -8.66 5.77
N CYS A 188 9.51 -9.58 6.70
CA CYS A 188 10.25 -10.83 6.77
C CYS A 188 9.51 -11.94 6.02
N PRO A 189 10.23 -12.98 5.51
CA PRO A 189 9.60 -14.20 5.06
C PRO A 189 8.86 -14.89 6.22
N PRO A 190 8.01 -15.91 5.96
CA PRO A 190 7.25 -16.62 7.01
C PRO A 190 8.13 -17.15 8.16
N GLU A 191 9.35 -17.58 7.84
CA GLU A 191 10.36 -17.97 8.80
C GLU A 191 11.64 -17.15 8.60
N PHE A 192 12.09 -16.50 9.65
CA PHE A 192 13.22 -15.57 9.62
C PHE A 192 14.14 -15.75 10.82
N THR A 193 15.35 -15.22 10.70
CA THR A 193 16.31 -15.09 11.80
C THR A 193 16.15 -13.74 12.50
N LEU A 194 16.62 -13.64 13.75
CA LEU A 194 16.66 -12.31 14.42
C LEU A 194 17.63 -11.34 13.74
N GLY A 195 18.56 -11.84 12.92
CA GLY A 195 19.42 -11.02 12.08
C GLY A 195 18.62 -10.34 10.96
N GLU A 196 17.77 -11.08 10.26
CA GLU A 196 16.89 -10.55 9.22
C GLU A 196 15.89 -9.56 9.81
N LEU A 197 15.26 -9.90 10.95
CA LEU A 197 14.37 -8.97 11.64
C LEU A 197 15.10 -7.67 12.07
N ARG A 198 16.33 -7.76 12.59
CA ARG A 198 17.15 -6.59 12.95
C ARG A 198 17.44 -5.72 11.73
N GLN A 199 17.75 -6.36 10.60
CA GLN A 199 18.00 -5.67 9.33
C GLN A 199 16.81 -4.82 8.89
N VAL A 200 15.56 -5.27 9.14
CA VAL A 200 14.36 -4.47 8.87
C VAL A 200 14.42 -3.15 9.63
N TYR A 201 14.66 -3.20 10.94
CA TYR A 201 14.74 -1.99 11.78
C TYR A 201 15.89 -1.08 11.35
N GLU A 202 17.07 -1.64 11.12
CA GLU A 202 18.25 -0.88 10.71
C GLU A 202 18.03 -0.17 9.37
N THR A 203 17.40 -0.87 8.43
CA THR A 203 17.14 -0.33 7.09
C THR A 203 16.07 0.76 7.11
N VAL A 204 14.96 0.55 7.83
CA VAL A 204 13.87 1.53 7.88
C VAL A 204 14.25 2.76 8.69
N TRP A 205 14.99 2.59 9.78
CA TRP A 205 15.40 3.71 10.64
C TRP A 205 16.70 4.40 10.20
N GLY A 206 17.47 3.76 9.30
CA GLY A 206 18.77 4.30 8.86
C GLY A 206 19.84 4.30 9.96
N VAL A 207 19.78 3.36 10.92
CA VAL A 207 20.68 3.29 12.08
C VAL A 207 21.17 1.87 12.29
N GLU A 208 22.38 1.70 12.84
CA GLU A 208 22.86 0.40 13.30
C GLU A 208 22.35 0.09 14.71
N LEU A 209 21.94 -1.15 14.94
CA LEU A 209 21.44 -1.63 16.23
C LEU A 209 22.42 -2.64 16.85
N ASP A 210 22.71 -2.46 18.15
CA ASP A 210 23.50 -3.42 18.91
C ASP A 210 22.83 -4.80 18.93
N ARG A 211 23.53 -5.81 18.39
CA ARG A 211 23.01 -7.17 18.20
C ARG A 211 22.54 -7.84 19.50
N PRO A 212 23.35 -7.87 20.58
CA PRO A 212 22.95 -8.45 21.86
C PRO A 212 21.72 -7.77 22.45
N ASN A 213 21.68 -6.43 22.44
CA ASN A 213 20.57 -5.66 22.99
C ASN A 213 19.28 -5.87 22.19
N PHE A 214 19.35 -5.80 20.86
CA PHE A 214 18.21 -6.09 19.99
C PHE A 214 17.64 -7.49 20.26
N ARG A 215 18.49 -8.54 20.24
CA ARG A 215 18.09 -9.91 20.55
C ARG A 215 17.39 -9.99 21.91
N ARG A 216 17.97 -9.39 22.95
CA ARG A 216 17.41 -9.40 24.31
C ARG A 216 16.03 -8.75 24.33
N LYS A 217 15.87 -7.58 23.69
CA LYS A 217 14.59 -6.86 23.63
C LYS A 217 13.52 -7.68 22.90
N VAL A 218 13.82 -8.20 21.70
CA VAL A 218 12.86 -9.00 20.91
C VAL A 218 12.40 -10.23 21.70
N LEU A 219 13.31 -10.99 22.29
CA LEU A 219 12.96 -12.21 23.04
C LEU A 219 12.28 -11.93 24.39
N ALA A 220 12.46 -10.73 24.96
CA ALA A 220 11.76 -10.33 26.17
C ALA A 220 10.34 -9.78 25.87
N THR A 221 10.02 -9.43 24.63
CA THR A 221 8.70 -8.93 24.25
C THR A 221 7.76 -10.10 23.99
N HIS A 222 6.81 -10.28 24.90
CA HIS A 222 5.88 -11.40 24.83
C HIS A 222 5.08 -11.41 23.53
N GLY A 223 5.01 -12.58 22.87
CA GLY A 223 4.22 -12.76 21.65
C GLY A 223 4.75 -12.05 20.41
N PHE A 224 5.90 -11.37 20.45
CA PHE A 224 6.44 -10.69 19.26
C PHE A 224 6.94 -11.69 18.22
N VAL A 225 7.76 -12.64 18.63
CA VAL A 225 8.26 -13.71 17.78
C VAL A 225 8.07 -15.07 18.46
N GLN A 226 7.89 -16.12 17.68
CA GLN A 226 7.79 -17.49 18.13
C GLN A 226 8.93 -18.31 17.53
N ALA A 227 9.69 -19.02 18.36
CA ALA A 227 10.74 -19.89 17.87
C ALA A 227 10.16 -21.04 17.03
N VAL A 228 10.80 -21.36 15.92
CA VAL A 228 10.47 -22.49 15.07
C VAL A 228 11.33 -23.67 15.50
N GLU A 229 10.69 -24.81 15.76
CA GLU A 229 11.40 -26.07 16.04
C GLU A 229 12.00 -26.61 14.74
N GLY A 230 13.30 -26.91 14.75
CA GLY A 230 13.98 -27.46 13.59
C GLY A 230 15.47 -27.10 13.54
N PRO A 231 16.18 -27.57 12.51
CA PRO A 231 17.59 -27.24 12.34
C PRO A 231 17.76 -25.73 12.06
N PRO A 232 18.77 -25.11 12.67
CA PRO A 232 19.05 -23.71 12.42
C PRO A 232 19.48 -23.47 10.95
N ARG A 233 19.13 -22.30 10.38
CA ARG A 233 19.50 -21.93 9.02
C ARG A 233 20.95 -21.46 8.97
N LEU A 234 21.71 -21.96 8.00
CA LEU A 234 23.02 -21.39 7.67
C LEU A 234 22.79 -20.03 6.97
N THR A 235 23.09 -18.95 7.65
CA THR A 235 23.05 -17.62 7.05
C THR A 235 24.39 -17.33 6.38
N GLY A 236 24.40 -17.36 5.04
CA GLY A 236 25.46 -17.02 4.09
C GLY A 236 26.91 -17.02 4.58
N GLY A 237 27.77 -17.90 4.06
CA GLY A 237 29.19 -17.93 4.35
C GLY A 237 29.58 -18.68 5.65
N ARG A 238 30.69 -18.27 6.31
CA ARG A 238 31.27 -18.91 7.52
C ARG A 238 30.52 -18.59 8.83
N GLY A 239 29.23 -18.15 8.76
CA GLY A 239 28.43 -17.77 9.93
C GLY A 239 28.00 -18.97 10.78
N LYS A 240 27.79 -18.75 12.11
CA LYS A 240 27.16 -19.75 12.97
C LYS A 240 25.70 -19.94 12.53
N PRO A 241 25.18 -21.20 12.56
CA PRO A 241 23.77 -21.45 12.29
C PRO A 241 22.87 -20.59 13.18
N ALA A 242 21.84 -19.98 12.60
CA ALA A 242 20.92 -19.08 13.29
C ALA A 242 19.56 -19.77 13.51
N ALA A 243 19.03 -19.64 14.73
CA ALA A 243 17.68 -20.10 15.05
C ALA A 243 16.64 -19.35 14.20
N LEU A 244 15.59 -20.10 13.80
CA LEU A 244 14.47 -19.56 13.05
C LEU A 244 13.34 -19.14 13.98
N TYR A 245 12.64 -18.11 13.56
CA TYR A 245 11.47 -17.54 14.22
C TYR A 245 10.39 -17.26 13.18
N ARG A 246 9.16 -17.18 13.64
CA ARG A 246 8.01 -16.66 12.88
C ARG A 246 7.37 -15.53 13.67
N ALA A 247 6.52 -14.75 13.01
CA ALA A 247 5.70 -13.74 13.70
C ALA A 247 4.90 -14.40 14.82
N GLY A 248 4.87 -13.76 15.98
CA GLY A 248 4.02 -14.18 17.10
C GLY A 248 2.61 -13.62 16.99
N GLU A 249 1.84 -13.74 18.05
CA GLU A 249 0.43 -13.34 18.10
C GLU A 249 0.24 -11.87 18.54
N ALA A 250 1.30 -11.22 19.03
CA ALA A 250 1.22 -9.83 19.46
C ALA A 250 0.97 -8.91 18.26
N THR A 251 0.12 -7.92 18.44
CA THR A 251 -0.08 -6.82 17.49
C THR A 251 0.65 -5.54 17.90
N THR A 252 0.95 -5.43 19.20
CA THR A 252 1.68 -4.30 19.81
C THR A 252 2.86 -4.79 20.63
N LEU A 253 3.90 -3.98 20.71
CA LEU A 253 5.12 -4.29 21.47
C LEU A 253 5.06 -3.67 22.88
N HIS A 254 5.22 -4.50 23.90
CA HIS A 254 5.38 -4.08 25.28
C HIS A 254 6.57 -4.82 25.92
N PRO A 255 7.65 -4.12 26.29
CA PRO A 255 7.92 -2.68 26.04
C PRO A 255 8.17 -2.38 24.55
N PRO A 256 8.04 -1.12 24.12
CA PRO A 256 8.32 -0.71 22.73
C PRO A 256 9.82 -0.84 22.41
N LEU A 257 10.13 -1.01 21.12
CA LEU A 257 11.47 -0.92 20.59
C LEU A 257 11.69 0.48 20.04
N LEU A 258 12.03 1.44 20.88
CA LEU A 258 12.21 2.82 20.45
C LEU A 258 13.41 2.97 19.51
N ARG A 259 13.21 3.79 18.47
CA ARG A 259 14.27 4.23 17.56
C ARG A 259 15.35 4.95 18.39
N PRO A 260 16.62 4.62 18.22
CA PRO A 260 17.68 5.39 18.85
C PRO A 260 17.57 6.86 18.42
N GLU A 261 17.67 7.80 19.36
CA GLU A 261 17.77 9.20 19.01
C GLU A 261 18.99 9.39 18.12
N GLY A 262 18.79 9.89 16.90
CA GLY A 262 19.87 10.15 15.96
C GLY A 262 20.85 11.11 16.62
N ARG A 263 22.12 10.75 16.73
CA ARG A 263 23.18 11.73 16.98
C ARG A 263 23.14 12.68 15.78
N SER A 264 22.58 13.89 15.99
CA SER A 264 22.76 14.99 15.05
C SER A 264 24.26 15.21 14.92
N THR A 265 24.81 14.82 13.78
CA THR A 265 26.17 15.20 13.35
C THR A 265 26.10 16.51 12.60
#